data_7d5856a4777ba4532eedbbe6593adf41
#
_entry.id   7d5856a4777ba4532eedbbe6593adf41
#
_cell.length_a   1.000
_cell.length_b   1.000
_cell.length_c   1.000
_cell.angle_alpha   90.00
_cell.angle_beta   90.00
_cell.angle_gamma   90.00
#
_symmetry.space_group_name_H-M   'P 1'
#
loop_
_entity.id
_entity.type
_entity.pdbx_description
1 polymer ?
#
loop_
_entity_poly.entity_id
_entity_poly.type
_entity_poly.pdbx_seq_one_letter_code
_entity_poly.pdbx_strand_id
1 'polypeptide(L)'
;VKYGVMCDPELFEWLKSPLAGQERRIVERCVSIKRDVVQADEREVGQRKLLNLGHTAAHSIELLSDFTVTHGHAVAAGLAIMARACAAKGLCTPEDAVQIEDMLAVHGLPSGTTQPACEIVQAAYRDKKRAGDHIDIVAVRGIGSCEVRRVSMEEFSELMELGCARRDTRCAEGTTKAQVAGGGHELTATVGPGVLAGQVAAIASKSAAHRMLICAALADGPCDIVCSTTSKDIEATQACLQALGARIVRRGEVLHVDPIDRAEMAEGVRVLDCCESGSTLRFMLPVACALGAHA
;
A
#
# COMPACT_ATOMS: atom_id res chain seq x y z
N VAL A 1 -3.73 0.61 12.04
CA VAL A 1 -4.92 -0.26 12.20
C VAL A 1 -4.62 -1.70 11.77
N LYS A 2 -4.11 -1.94 10.53
CA LYS A 2 -3.89 -3.30 9.99
C LYS A 2 -3.14 -4.25 10.94
N TYR A 3 -2.01 -3.84 11.50
CA TYR A 3 -1.24 -4.69 12.42
C TYR A 3 -1.94 -4.95 13.74
N GLY A 4 -2.73 -3.98 14.23
CA GLY A 4 -3.56 -4.16 15.41
C GLY A 4 -4.59 -5.28 15.22
N VAL A 5 -5.28 -5.26 14.07
CA VAL A 5 -6.23 -6.31 13.70
C VAL A 5 -5.53 -7.64 13.41
N MET A 6 -4.37 -7.60 12.75
CA MET A 6 -3.66 -8.79 12.31
C MET A 6 -3.11 -9.64 13.46
N CYS A 7 -2.47 -9.02 14.47
CA CYS A 7 -1.70 -9.77 15.46
C CYS A 7 -1.38 -8.99 16.76
N ASP A 8 -1.84 -7.76 16.93
CA ASP A 8 -1.44 -6.93 18.07
C ASP A 8 -2.61 -6.14 18.67
N PRO A 9 -3.43 -6.75 19.51
CA PRO A 9 -4.57 -6.09 20.14
C PRO A 9 -4.15 -4.89 21.02
N GLU A 10 -2.94 -4.90 21.60
CA GLU A 10 -2.44 -3.78 22.38
C GLU A 10 -2.19 -2.54 21.48
N LEU A 11 -1.58 -2.74 20.32
CA LEU A 11 -1.45 -1.68 19.32
C LEU A 11 -2.82 -1.17 18.86
N PHE A 12 -3.83 -2.06 18.74
CA PHE A 12 -5.18 -1.64 18.40
C PHE A 12 -5.78 -0.72 19.48
N GLU A 13 -5.56 -1.04 20.75
CA GLU A 13 -6.02 -0.18 21.86
C GLU A 13 -5.30 1.18 21.86
N TRP A 14 -3.99 1.27 21.56
CA TRP A 14 -3.29 2.55 21.48
C TRP A 14 -3.91 3.49 20.45
N LEU A 15 -4.40 2.93 19.34
CA LEU A 15 -4.98 3.71 18.25
C LEU A 15 -6.37 4.31 18.59
N LYS A 16 -6.98 3.95 19.71
CA LYS A 16 -8.19 4.61 20.22
C LYS A 16 -7.93 6.03 20.74
N SER A 17 -6.65 6.33 21.04
CA SER A 17 -6.21 7.66 21.48
C SER A 17 -5.66 8.47 20.30
N PRO A 18 -5.63 9.82 20.39
CA PRO A 18 -5.04 10.67 19.36
C PRO A 18 -3.61 10.23 19.02
N LEU A 19 -3.26 10.25 17.73
CA LEU A 19 -1.92 9.85 17.26
C LEU A 19 -0.82 10.82 17.71
N ALA A 20 -1.18 12.10 17.89
CA ALA A 20 -0.22 13.14 18.25
C ALA A 20 0.57 12.79 19.51
N GLY A 21 1.89 12.73 19.36
CA GLY A 21 2.84 12.36 20.41
C GLY A 21 3.06 10.85 20.60
N GLN A 22 2.35 10.00 19.85
CA GLN A 22 2.49 8.55 19.88
C GLN A 22 3.09 7.99 18.58
N GLU A 23 3.32 8.80 17.56
CA GLU A 23 3.71 8.39 16.21
C GLU A 23 4.95 7.50 16.25
N ARG A 24 5.99 7.93 16.98
CA ARG A 24 7.23 7.18 17.10
C ARG A 24 7.00 5.78 17.67
N ARG A 25 6.25 5.67 18.76
CA ARG A 25 5.93 4.39 19.41
C ARG A 25 5.16 3.46 18.48
N ILE A 26 4.17 4.02 17.75
CA ILE A 26 3.35 3.28 16.78
C ILE A 26 4.21 2.79 15.62
N VAL A 27 5.09 3.64 15.06
CA VAL A 27 5.98 3.28 13.97
C VAL A 27 6.97 2.20 14.40
N GLU A 28 7.62 2.36 15.54
CA GLU A 28 8.56 1.37 16.10
C GLU A 28 7.87 0.01 16.27
N ARG A 29 6.65 -0.02 16.81
CA ARG A 29 5.86 -1.26 16.98
C ARG A 29 5.51 -1.90 15.64
N CYS A 30 5.05 -1.11 14.67
CA CYS A 30 4.71 -1.60 13.32
C CYS A 30 5.93 -2.15 12.59
N VAL A 31 7.08 -1.50 12.70
CA VAL A 31 8.34 -1.96 12.10
C VAL A 31 8.79 -3.27 12.74
N SER A 32 8.73 -3.37 14.08
CA SER A 32 9.07 -4.60 14.80
C SER A 32 8.18 -5.77 14.37
N ILE A 33 6.87 -5.60 14.35
CA ILE A 33 5.92 -6.65 13.90
C ILE A 33 6.28 -7.10 12.48
N LYS A 34 6.50 -6.15 11.57
CA LYS A 34 6.84 -6.49 10.19
C LYS A 34 8.15 -7.22 10.07
N ARG A 35 9.18 -6.78 10.79
CA ARG A 35 10.47 -7.45 10.84
C ARG A 35 10.32 -8.90 11.31
N ASP A 36 9.62 -9.11 12.41
CA ASP A 36 9.47 -10.42 13.02
C ASP A 36 8.70 -11.40 12.10
N VAL A 37 7.63 -10.91 11.45
CA VAL A 37 6.89 -11.70 10.46
C VAL A 37 7.75 -12.04 9.23
N VAL A 38 8.54 -11.10 8.73
CA VAL A 38 9.43 -11.33 7.56
C VAL A 38 10.57 -12.27 7.92
N GLN A 39 11.16 -12.14 9.12
CA GLN A 39 12.22 -13.04 9.59
C GLN A 39 11.71 -14.48 9.81
N ALA A 40 10.46 -14.63 10.28
CA ALA A 40 9.84 -15.94 10.46
C ALA A 40 9.48 -16.64 9.14
N ASP A 41 9.22 -15.88 8.07
CA ASP A 41 8.84 -16.41 6.75
C ASP A 41 9.40 -15.55 5.63
N GLU A 42 10.69 -15.68 5.37
CA GLU A 42 11.39 -14.88 4.34
C GLU A 42 10.83 -15.10 2.93
N ARG A 43 10.36 -16.32 2.62
CA ARG A 43 9.90 -16.71 1.28
C ARG A 43 8.41 -16.55 1.02
N GLU A 44 7.65 -16.03 2.01
CA GLU A 44 6.19 -15.79 1.91
C GLU A 44 5.37 -17.07 1.58
N VAL A 45 5.75 -18.18 2.16
CA VAL A 45 5.03 -19.45 1.98
C VAL A 45 3.94 -19.69 3.04
N GLY A 46 4.00 -18.98 4.16
CA GLY A 46 3.11 -19.16 5.32
C GLY A 46 2.68 -17.87 5.98
N GLN A 47 3.17 -17.60 7.19
CA GLN A 47 2.73 -16.48 8.04
C GLN A 47 2.91 -15.10 7.42
N ARG A 48 3.91 -14.89 6.56
CA ARG A 48 4.11 -13.61 5.90
C ARG A 48 2.94 -13.20 5.02
N LYS A 49 2.14 -14.14 4.54
CA LYS A 49 0.90 -13.86 3.80
C LYS A 49 -0.12 -13.06 4.62
N LEU A 50 -0.05 -13.11 5.97
CA LEU A 50 -0.90 -12.29 6.85
C LEU A 50 -0.71 -10.79 6.60
N LEU A 51 0.47 -10.35 6.13
CA LEU A 51 0.72 -8.97 5.74
C LEU A 51 -0.20 -8.48 4.61
N ASN A 52 -0.82 -9.41 3.88
CA ASN A 52 -1.78 -9.12 2.82
C ASN A 52 -3.23 -8.93 3.31
N LEU A 53 -3.44 -8.75 4.63
CA LEU A 53 -4.75 -8.42 5.19
C LEU A 53 -5.32 -7.17 4.50
N GLY A 54 -6.51 -7.30 3.91
CA GLY A 54 -7.19 -6.28 3.13
C GLY A 54 -6.67 -6.09 1.69
N HIS A 55 -5.49 -6.62 1.33
CA HIS A 55 -4.85 -6.35 0.04
C HIS A 55 -5.56 -7.00 -1.14
N THR A 56 -6.23 -8.13 -0.95
CA THR A 56 -6.92 -8.81 -2.06
C THR A 56 -8.02 -7.93 -2.68
N ALA A 57 -8.82 -7.26 -1.85
CA ALA A 57 -9.79 -6.28 -2.32
C ALA A 57 -9.11 -4.94 -2.69
N ALA A 58 -8.08 -4.54 -1.94
CA ALA A 58 -7.40 -3.26 -2.15
C ALA A 58 -6.80 -3.14 -3.56
N HIS A 59 -6.08 -4.14 -4.06
CA HIS A 59 -5.50 -4.09 -5.41
C HIS A 59 -6.58 -3.94 -6.49
N SER A 60 -7.74 -4.59 -6.31
CA SER A 60 -8.87 -4.41 -7.21
C SER A 60 -9.43 -3.00 -7.13
N ILE A 61 -9.58 -2.43 -5.93
CA ILE A 61 -10.05 -1.06 -5.71
C ILE A 61 -9.08 -0.04 -6.33
N GLU A 62 -7.77 -0.21 -6.15
CA GLU A 62 -6.74 0.63 -6.77
C GLU A 62 -6.86 0.60 -8.30
N LEU A 63 -6.96 -0.60 -8.88
CA LEU A 63 -7.08 -0.76 -10.33
C LEU A 63 -8.37 -0.13 -10.88
N LEU A 64 -9.52 -0.39 -10.24
CA LEU A 64 -10.83 0.10 -10.66
C LEU A 64 -11.01 1.61 -10.46
N SER A 65 -10.18 2.22 -9.61
CA SER A 65 -10.14 3.66 -9.39
C SER A 65 -9.09 4.37 -10.24
N ASP A 66 -8.47 3.71 -11.22
CA ASP A 66 -7.34 4.23 -11.97
C ASP A 66 -6.22 4.80 -11.08
N PHE A 67 -5.99 4.11 -9.93
CA PHE A 67 -5.01 4.51 -8.91
C PHE A 67 -5.23 5.91 -8.30
N THR A 68 -6.44 6.44 -8.38
CA THR A 68 -6.81 7.70 -7.70
C THR A 68 -7.01 7.50 -6.19
N VAL A 69 -7.42 6.29 -5.78
CA VAL A 69 -7.45 5.90 -4.37
C VAL A 69 -6.04 5.49 -3.95
N THR A 70 -5.51 6.09 -2.89
CA THR A 70 -4.16 5.74 -2.41
C THR A 70 -4.13 4.33 -1.83
N HIS A 71 -2.97 3.66 -1.88
CA HIS A 71 -2.80 2.30 -1.39
C HIS A 71 -3.31 2.10 0.04
N GLY A 72 -2.98 3.02 0.95
CA GLY A 72 -3.42 2.96 2.35
C GLY A 72 -4.94 3.02 2.51
N HIS A 73 -5.61 3.86 1.71
CA HIS A 73 -7.08 3.96 1.70
C HIS A 73 -7.73 2.71 1.11
N ALA A 74 -7.17 2.18 0.03
CA ALA A 74 -7.65 0.93 -0.57
C ALA A 74 -7.51 -0.25 0.41
N VAL A 75 -6.39 -0.36 1.11
CA VAL A 75 -6.17 -1.39 2.15
C VAL A 75 -7.12 -1.21 3.32
N ALA A 76 -7.42 0.01 3.75
CA ALA A 76 -8.40 0.29 4.80
C ALA A 76 -9.81 -0.18 4.38
N ALA A 77 -10.25 0.19 3.18
CA ALA A 77 -11.52 -0.28 2.62
C ALA A 77 -11.56 -1.81 2.52
N GLY A 78 -10.51 -2.43 2.00
CA GLY A 78 -10.42 -3.88 1.88
C GLY A 78 -10.41 -4.61 3.24
N LEU A 79 -9.80 -4.01 4.26
CA LEU A 79 -9.85 -4.53 5.64
C LEU A 79 -11.28 -4.53 6.19
N ALA A 80 -12.01 -3.42 6.05
CA ALA A 80 -13.39 -3.31 6.50
C ALA A 80 -14.32 -4.28 5.76
N ILE A 81 -14.17 -4.40 4.42
CA ILE A 81 -14.92 -5.35 3.60
C ILE A 81 -14.68 -6.77 4.12
N MET A 82 -13.43 -7.16 4.35
CA MET A 82 -13.09 -8.49 4.84
C MET A 82 -13.62 -8.74 6.26
N ALA A 83 -13.54 -7.75 7.16
CA ALA A 83 -14.07 -7.86 8.52
C ALA A 83 -15.60 -8.11 8.52
N ARG A 84 -16.36 -7.35 7.72
CA ARG A 84 -17.81 -7.58 7.55
C ARG A 84 -18.11 -8.95 6.97
N ALA A 85 -17.40 -9.35 5.93
CA ALA A 85 -17.58 -10.66 5.31
C ALA A 85 -17.31 -11.81 6.31
N CYS A 86 -16.23 -11.68 7.08
CA CYS A 86 -15.88 -12.65 8.12
C CYS A 86 -16.95 -12.71 9.22
N ALA A 87 -17.47 -11.56 9.67
CA ALA A 87 -18.55 -11.52 10.65
C ALA A 87 -19.84 -12.16 10.10
N ALA A 88 -20.21 -11.89 8.84
CA ALA A 88 -21.37 -12.48 8.20
C ALA A 88 -21.24 -14.01 8.05
N LYS A 89 -20.04 -14.53 7.90
CA LYS A 89 -19.73 -15.97 7.87
C LYS A 89 -19.49 -16.58 9.26
N GLY A 90 -19.59 -15.81 10.34
CA GLY A 90 -19.36 -16.30 11.71
C GLY A 90 -17.89 -16.61 12.00
N LEU A 91 -16.95 -16.07 11.23
CA LEU A 91 -15.51 -16.25 11.46
C LEU A 91 -14.97 -15.33 12.54
N CYS A 92 -15.56 -14.16 12.74
CA CYS A 92 -15.35 -13.26 13.87
C CYS A 92 -16.71 -12.76 14.37
N THR A 93 -16.72 -12.02 15.47
CA THR A 93 -17.96 -11.46 16.00
C THR A 93 -18.42 -10.23 15.19
N PRO A 94 -19.71 -9.92 15.13
CA PRO A 94 -20.18 -8.64 14.55
C PRO A 94 -19.56 -7.42 15.24
N GLU A 95 -19.29 -7.52 16.54
CA GLU A 95 -18.68 -6.48 17.36
C GLU A 95 -17.24 -6.21 16.93
N ASP A 96 -16.46 -7.23 16.57
CA ASP A 96 -15.11 -7.07 16.03
C ASP A 96 -15.14 -6.26 14.72
N ALA A 97 -16.06 -6.57 13.82
CA ALA A 97 -16.20 -5.84 12.55
C ALA A 97 -16.56 -4.37 12.78
N VAL A 98 -17.49 -4.09 13.71
CA VAL A 98 -17.86 -2.71 14.09
C VAL A 98 -16.67 -1.96 14.68
N GLN A 99 -15.94 -2.56 15.62
CA GLN A 99 -14.76 -1.92 16.23
C GLN A 99 -13.66 -1.60 15.19
N ILE A 100 -13.48 -2.48 14.19
CA ILE A 100 -12.52 -2.23 13.10
C ILE A 100 -12.99 -1.05 12.25
N GLU A 101 -14.27 -0.98 11.89
CA GLU A 101 -14.83 0.13 11.13
C GLU A 101 -14.75 1.46 11.88
N ASP A 102 -15.09 1.46 13.17
CA ASP A 102 -15.01 2.64 14.04
C ASP A 102 -13.56 3.14 14.14
N MET A 103 -12.60 2.22 14.27
CA MET A 103 -11.19 2.56 14.31
C MET A 103 -10.72 3.18 12.99
N LEU A 104 -11.17 2.69 11.83
CA LEU A 104 -10.88 3.30 10.55
C LEU A 104 -11.48 4.71 10.46
N ALA A 105 -12.73 4.89 10.90
CA ALA A 105 -13.42 6.17 10.89
C ALA A 105 -12.73 7.21 11.77
N VAL A 106 -12.28 6.83 12.98
CA VAL A 106 -11.52 7.71 13.89
C VAL A 106 -10.28 8.29 13.23
N HIS A 107 -9.64 7.53 12.34
CA HIS A 107 -8.45 7.94 11.60
C HIS A 107 -8.74 8.53 10.21
N GLY A 108 -9.99 8.82 9.90
CA GLY A 108 -10.39 9.37 8.59
C GLY A 108 -10.16 8.42 7.43
N LEU A 109 -10.09 7.10 7.69
CA LEU A 109 -9.87 6.07 6.69
C LEU A 109 -11.21 5.51 6.19
N PRO A 110 -11.31 5.17 4.89
CA PRO A 110 -12.54 4.61 4.35
C PRO A 110 -12.80 3.19 4.88
N SER A 111 -14.07 2.91 5.19
CA SER A 111 -14.54 1.57 5.57
C SER A 111 -15.27 0.86 4.43
N GLY A 112 -15.19 1.36 3.20
CA GLY A 112 -15.84 0.76 2.04
C GLY A 112 -15.37 1.39 0.72
N THR A 113 -15.99 0.95 -0.36
CA THR A 113 -15.72 1.43 -1.72
C THR A 113 -17.02 1.70 -2.46
N THR A 114 -16.95 2.51 -3.49
CA THR A 114 -18.07 2.72 -4.44
C THR A 114 -18.11 1.65 -5.53
N GLN A 115 -17.04 0.85 -5.65
CA GLN A 115 -16.94 -0.19 -6.66
C GLN A 115 -17.85 -1.38 -6.31
N PRO A 116 -18.61 -1.91 -7.29
CA PRO A 116 -19.44 -3.09 -7.08
C PRO A 116 -18.61 -4.33 -6.74
N ALA A 117 -19.13 -5.21 -5.89
CA ALA A 117 -18.46 -6.45 -5.49
C ALA A 117 -18.04 -7.31 -6.70
N CYS A 118 -18.92 -7.42 -7.70
CA CYS A 118 -18.64 -8.18 -8.92
C CYS A 118 -17.44 -7.65 -9.71
N GLU A 119 -17.23 -6.33 -9.75
CA GLU A 119 -16.08 -5.73 -10.42
C GLU A 119 -14.79 -5.98 -9.65
N ILE A 120 -14.83 -5.91 -8.31
CA ILE A 120 -13.70 -6.25 -7.43
C ILE A 120 -13.27 -7.71 -7.68
N VAL A 121 -14.23 -8.63 -7.75
CA VAL A 121 -13.97 -10.05 -8.03
C VAL A 121 -13.37 -10.24 -9.43
N GLN A 122 -13.93 -9.57 -10.45
CA GLN A 122 -13.38 -9.65 -11.81
C GLN A 122 -11.97 -9.11 -11.91
N ALA A 123 -11.66 -8.00 -11.24
CA ALA A 123 -10.33 -7.44 -11.20
C ALA A 123 -9.34 -8.40 -10.51
N ALA A 124 -9.71 -8.98 -9.37
CA ALA A 124 -8.91 -9.97 -8.68
C ALA A 124 -8.66 -11.23 -9.53
N TYR A 125 -9.65 -11.68 -10.30
CA TYR A 125 -9.53 -12.81 -11.20
C TYR A 125 -8.54 -12.55 -12.35
N ARG A 126 -8.55 -11.34 -12.92
CA ARG A 126 -7.63 -10.95 -14.01
C ARG A 126 -6.18 -10.93 -13.55
N ASP A 127 -5.93 -10.46 -12.34
CA ASP A 127 -4.58 -10.41 -11.75
C ASP A 127 -4.01 -11.83 -11.49
N LYS A 128 -4.86 -12.81 -11.19
CA LYS A 128 -4.48 -14.17 -10.76
C LYS A 128 -4.69 -15.29 -11.77
N LYS A 129 -4.96 -15.00 -13.04
CA LYS A 129 -5.12 -16.02 -14.12
C LYS A 129 -4.01 -17.11 -14.21
N ARG A 130 -2.91 -16.94 -13.46
CA ARG A 130 -1.79 -17.90 -13.38
C ARG A 130 -1.88 -18.88 -12.21
N ALA A 131 -2.84 -18.71 -11.27
CA ALA A 131 -2.89 -19.47 -10.00
C ALA A 131 -4.03 -20.51 -9.89
N GLY A 132 -4.88 -20.68 -10.93
CA GLY A 132 -6.03 -21.60 -10.91
C GLY A 132 -7.28 -20.99 -10.24
N ASP A 133 -8.30 -21.83 -9.95
CA ASP A 133 -9.61 -21.41 -9.44
C ASP A 133 -9.65 -21.03 -7.96
N HIS A 134 -8.50 -20.83 -7.33
CA HIS A 134 -8.40 -20.53 -5.90
C HIS A 134 -7.58 -19.27 -5.64
N ILE A 135 -7.90 -18.60 -4.54
CA ILE A 135 -7.22 -17.39 -4.09
C ILE A 135 -6.90 -17.48 -2.60
N ASP A 136 -5.72 -17.01 -2.21
CA ASP A 136 -5.38 -16.88 -0.79
C ASP A 136 -5.93 -15.54 -0.28
N ILE A 137 -6.71 -15.59 0.78
CA ILE A 137 -7.23 -14.44 1.51
C ILE A 137 -6.70 -14.45 2.94
N VAL A 138 -6.72 -13.29 3.58
CA VAL A 138 -6.49 -13.19 5.02
C VAL A 138 -7.84 -12.91 5.69
N ALA A 139 -8.34 -13.91 6.39
CA ALA A 139 -9.60 -13.83 7.13
C ALA A 139 -9.38 -13.26 8.52
N VAL A 140 -10.28 -12.38 8.97
CA VAL A 140 -10.31 -11.86 10.35
C VAL A 140 -11.00 -12.86 11.25
N ARG A 141 -10.33 -13.26 12.34
CA ARG A 141 -10.86 -14.15 13.39
C ARG A 141 -11.24 -13.36 14.65
N GLY A 142 -10.84 -12.12 14.73
CA GLY A 142 -11.04 -11.16 15.81
C GLY A 142 -9.90 -10.15 15.82
N ILE A 143 -9.99 -9.15 16.69
CA ILE A 143 -8.92 -8.16 16.85
C ILE A 143 -7.68 -8.85 17.42
N GLY A 144 -6.54 -8.72 16.71
CA GLY A 144 -5.27 -9.38 17.02
C GLY A 144 -5.17 -10.82 16.52
N SER A 145 -6.15 -11.30 15.74
CA SER A 145 -6.15 -12.66 15.23
C SER A 145 -6.65 -12.76 13.81
N CYS A 146 -5.79 -13.22 12.91
CA CYS A 146 -6.10 -13.45 11.50
C CYS A 146 -5.52 -14.78 11.03
N GLU A 147 -6.11 -15.34 9.99
CA GLU A 147 -5.63 -16.57 9.37
C GLU A 147 -5.58 -16.46 7.85
N VAL A 148 -4.62 -17.14 7.22
CA VAL A 148 -4.57 -17.30 5.77
C VAL A 148 -5.49 -18.46 5.40
N ARG A 149 -6.43 -18.19 4.47
CA ARG A 149 -7.34 -19.21 3.92
C ARG A 149 -7.24 -19.25 2.42
N ARG A 150 -7.18 -20.44 1.87
CA ARG A 150 -7.31 -20.68 0.45
C ARG A 150 -8.77 -20.96 0.13
N VAL A 151 -9.39 -20.09 -0.64
CA VAL A 151 -10.81 -20.16 -0.98
C VAL A 151 -11.01 -20.27 -2.50
N SER A 152 -12.13 -20.83 -2.94
CA SER A 152 -12.49 -20.80 -4.36
C SER A 152 -12.87 -19.38 -4.79
N MET A 153 -12.87 -19.12 -6.09
CA MET A 153 -13.34 -17.84 -6.61
C MET A 153 -14.83 -17.60 -6.33
N GLU A 154 -15.62 -18.66 -6.23
CA GLU A 154 -17.04 -18.58 -5.84
C GLU A 154 -17.18 -18.12 -4.38
N GLU A 155 -16.44 -18.74 -3.44
CA GLU A 155 -16.41 -18.34 -2.03
C GLU A 155 -15.87 -16.91 -1.89
N PHE A 156 -14.86 -16.53 -2.67
CA PHE A 156 -14.36 -15.16 -2.69
C PHE A 156 -15.41 -14.16 -3.17
N SER A 157 -16.18 -14.49 -4.22
CA SER A 157 -17.28 -13.66 -4.70
C SER A 157 -18.33 -13.44 -3.60
N GLU A 158 -18.75 -14.50 -2.94
CA GLU A 158 -19.69 -14.42 -1.84
C GLU A 158 -19.17 -13.55 -0.69
N LEU A 159 -17.88 -13.68 -0.32
CA LEU A 159 -17.24 -12.82 0.69
C LEU A 159 -17.25 -11.35 0.28
N MET A 160 -16.98 -11.05 -0.99
CA MET A 160 -17.02 -9.67 -1.47
C MET A 160 -18.43 -9.10 -1.48
N GLU A 161 -19.43 -9.87 -1.86
CA GLU A 161 -20.84 -9.46 -1.80
C GLU A 161 -21.26 -9.15 -0.35
N LEU A 162 -20.98 -10.06 0.59
CA LEU A 162 -21.28 -9.87 2.01
C LEU A 162 -20.54 -8.66 2.61
N GLY A 163 -19.28 -8.49 2.24
CA GLY A 163 -18.45 -7.41 2.75
C GLY A 163 -18.75 -6.04 2.16
N CYS A 164 -19.19 -5.98 0.91
CA CYS A 164 -19.58 -4.73 0.25
C CYS A 164 -21.05 -4.34 0.55
N ALA A 165 -21.88 -5.27 1.02
CA ALA A 165 -23.25 -4.97 1.44
C ALA A 165 -23.21 -3.90 2.56
N ARG A 166 -23.76 -2.71 2.28
CA ARG A 166 -23.90 -1.66 3.28
C ARG A 166 -24.89 -2.13 4.35
N ARG A 167 -24.50 -2.12 5.62
CA ARG A 167 -25.49 -2.11 6.69
C ARG A 167 -26.24 -0.78 6.58
N ASP A 168 -27.57 -0.85 6.38
CA ASP A 168 -28.45 0.28 6.63
C ASP A 168 -28.44 0.59 8.13
N THR A 169 -27.48 1.39 8.57
CA THR A 169 -27.46 1.98 9.89
C THR A 169 -27.07 3.45 9.76
N ARG A 170 -28.13 4.27 9.74
CA ARG A 170 -28.20 5.70 10.13
C ARG A 170 -27.11 6.60 9.54
N CYS A 171 -27.59 7.43 8.61
CA CYS A 171 -27.02 8.72 8.26
C CYS A 171 -26.53 9.47 9.51
N ALA A 172 -25.23 9.61 9.65
CA ALA A 172 -24.67 10.80 10.25
C ALA A 172 -24.59 11.84 9.13
N GLU A 173 -25.53 12.76 9.12
CA GLU A 173 -25.47 13.97 8.31
C GLU A 173 -24.20 14.73 8.69
N GLY A 174 -23.40 15.05 7.71
CA GLY A 174 -22.29 15.98 7.87
C GLY A 174 -21.01 15.55 7.21
N THR A 175 -20.98 15.41 5.89
CA THR A 175 -19.72 15.50 5.17
C THR A 175 -19.92 16.34 3.92
N THR A 176 -19.32 17.50 3.98
CA THR A 176 -19.17 18.49 2.92
C THR A 176 -18.83 17.83 1.59
N LYS A 177 -19.70 18.03 0.61
CA LYS A 177 -19.41 17.74 -0.79
C LYS A 177 -18.21 18.57 -1.21
N ALA A 178 -17.05 17.95 -1.36
CA ALA A 178 -16.02 18.51 -2.19
C ALA A 178 -16.47 18.34 -3.64
N GLN A 179 -17.02 19.40 -4.22
CA GLN A 179 -17.23 19.51 -5.65
C GLN A 179 -15.87 19.59 -6.32
N VAL A 180 -15.43 18.48 -6.90
CA VAL A 180 -14.40 18.53 -7.94
C VAL A 180 -15.11 18.84 -9.25
N ALA A 181 -15.16 20.13 -9.59
CA ALA A 181 -15.47 20.57 -10.94
C ALA A 181 -14.22 20.30 -11.79
N GLY A 182 -14.28 19.28 -12.62
CA GLY A 182 -13.28 18.96 -13.62
C GLY A 182 -13.96 18.14 -14.71
N GLY A 183 -14.39 18.82 -15.81
CA GLY A 183 -14.91 18.17 -17.01
C GLY A 183 -13.83 17.29 -17.63
N GLY A 184 -13.86 16.01 -17.35
CA GLY A 184 -13.10 14.99 -18.06
C GLY A 184 -14.06 14.24 -18.98
N HIS A 185 -13.79 14.23 -20.28
CA HIS A 185 -14.45 13.35 -21.21
C HIS A 185 -14.20 11.90 -20.77
N GLU A 186 -15.27 11.20 -20.47
CA GLU A 186 -15.24 9.76 -20.17
C GLU A 186 -14.88 9.02 -21.47
N LEU A 187 -13.60 8.60 -21.58
CA LEU A 187 -13.13 7.79 -22.70
C LEU A 187 -13.44 6.32 -22.37
N THR A 188 -14.52 5.82 -22.91
CA THR A 188 -14.85 4.39 -22.85
C THR A 188 -14.14 3.67 -23.99
N ALA A 189 -13.16 2.82 -23.67
CA ALA A 189 -12.54 1.93 -24.64
C ALA A 189 -13.14 0.53 -24.51
N THR A 190 -13.76 0.03 -25.57
CA THR A 190 -14.22 -1.36 -25.63
C THR A 190 -13.16 -2.20 -26.31
N VAL A 191 -12.55 -3.15 -25.56
CA VAL A 191 -11.56 -4.09 -26.09
C VAL A 191 -12.23 -5.44 -26.29
N GLY A 192 -12.42 -5.85 -27.54
CA GLY A 192 -12.90 -7.17 -27.90
C GLY A 192 -11.78 -8.23 -27.87
N PRO A 193 -12.14 -9.54 -27.89
CA PRO A 193 -11.15 -10.59 -28.01
C PRO A 193 -10.40 -10.48 -29.35
N GLY A 194 -9.06 -10.49 -29.29
CA GLY A 194 -8.20 -10.38 -30.45
C GLY A 194 -6.83 -11.00 -30.21
N VAL A 195 -6.15 -11.36 -31.28
CA VAL A 195 -4.74 -11.78 -31.22
C VAL A 195 -3.88 -10.52 -31.17
N LEU A 196 -3.15 -10.35 -30.09
CA LEU A 196 -2.19 -9.26 -29.94
C LEU A 196 -0.86 -9.69 -30.54
N ALA A 197 -0.38 -8.95 -31.56
CA ALA A 197 0.95 -9.10 -32.13
C ALA A 197 1.60 -7.73 -32.25
N GLY A 198 2.87 -7.64 -31.84
CA GLY A 198 3.63 -6.38 -31.89
C GLY A 198 4.65 -6.29 -30.76
N GLN A 199 5.39 -5.18 -30.75
CA GLN A 199 6.32 -4.84 -29.69
C GLN A 199 5.75 -3.72 -28.84
N VAL A 200 5.74 -3.88 -27.51
CA VAL A 200 5.37 -2.85 -26.55
C VAL A 200 6.60 -2.49 -25.74
N ALA A 201 6.95 -1.21 -25.72
CA ALA A 201 8.00 -0.74 -24.82
C ALA A 201 7.53 -0.88 -23.37
N ALA A 202 8.26 -1.65 -22.57
CA ALA A 202 7.97 -1.78 -21.16
C ALA A 202 8.30 -0.47 -20.42
N ILE A 203 7.44 -0.07 -19.49
CA ILE A 203 7.75 1.03 -18.57
C ILE A 203 8.91 0.62 -17.66
N ALA A 204 9.69 1.62 -17.19
CA ALA A 204 10.78 1.36 -16.25
C ALA A 204 10.26 0.71 -14.97
N SER A 205 10.96 -0.33 -14.50
CA SER A 205 10.62 -0.96 -13.23
C SER A 205 10.88 -0.01 -12.07
N LYS A 206 9.83 0.46 -11.41
CA LYS A 206 9.88 1.31 -10.22
C LYS A 206 10.85 0.77 -9.16
N SER A 207 10.77 -0.52 -8.88
CA SER A 207 11.62 -1.20 -7.90
C SER A 207 13.11 -1.23 -8.30
N ALA A 208 13.40 -1.35 -9.60
CA ALA A 208 14.76 -1.28 -10.12
C ALA A 208 15.27 0.16 -10.06
N ALA A 209 14.46 1.14 -10.46
CA ALA A 209 14.83 2.55 -10.44
C ALA A 209 15.24 3.03 -9.04
N HIS A 210 14.47 2.70 -8.00
CA HIS A 210 14.85 3.02 -6.60
C HIS A 210 16.22 2.49 -6.24
N ARG A 211 16.51 1.21 -6.53
CA ARG A 211 17.79 0.58 -6.18
C ARG A 211 18.94 1.17 -6.97
N MET A 212 18.75 1.40 -8.26
CA MET A 212 19.78 2.00 -9.12
C MET A 212 20.13 3.42 -8.67
N LEU A 213 19.14 4.24 -8.33
CA LEU A 213 19.35 5.60 -7.81
C LEU A 213 20.13 5.59 -6.49
N ILE A 214 19.80 4.69 -5.57
CA ILE A 214 20.50 4.56 -4.30
C ILE A 214 21.96 4.09 -4.54
N CYS A 215 22.15 3.06 -5.39
CA CYS A 215 23.50 2.59 -5.71
C CYS A 215 24.35 3.68 -6.37
N ALA A 216 23.78 4.44 -7.31
CA ALA A 216 24.48 5.53 -7.97
C ALA A 216 24.82 6.67 -7.02
N ALA A 217 23.92 7.03 -6.11
CA ALA A 217 24.15 8.06 -5.11
C ALA A 217 25.19 7.66 -4.05
N LEU A 218 25.44 6.37 -3.86
CA LEU A 218 26.46 5.83 -2.94
C LEU A 218 27.73 5.34 -3.64
N ALA A 219 27.82 5.47 -4.97
CA ALA A 219 28.97 5.07 -5.77
C ALA A 219 30.20 5.98 -5.55
N ASP A 220 31.35 5.54 -6.02
CA ASP A 220 32.61 6.31 -5.91
C ASP A 220 32.75 7.37 -7.03
N GLY A 221 31.83 7.42 -8.00
CA GLY A 221 31.85 8.38 -9.10
C GLY A 221 30.51 8.54 -9.78
N PRO A 222 30.38 9.54 -10.68
CA PRO A 222 29.15 9.82 -11.39
C PRO A 222 28.63 8.62 -12.19
N CYS A 223 27.30 8.47 -12.23
CA CYS A 223 26.61 7.39 -12.93
C CYS A 223 25.46 7.93 -13.79
N ASP A 224 25.24 7.31 -14.94
CA ASP A 224 24.10 7.55 -15.80
C ASP A 224 23.11 6.39 -15.71
N ILE A 225 21.85 6.69 -15.40
CA ILE A 225 20.76 5.71 -15.30
C ILE A 225 19.75 5.99 -16.39
N VAL A 226 19.53 5.03 -17.29
CA VAL A 226 18.44 5.12 -18.26
C VAL A 226 17.12 4.78 -17.58
N CYS A 227 16.23 5.78 -17.49
CA CYS A 227 14.93 5.67 -16.85
C CYS A 227 13.90 6.42 -17.70
N SER A 228 13.25 5.71 -18.63
CA SER A 228 12.34 6.28 -19.63
C SER A 228 11.05 6.84 -19.02
N THR A 229 10.68 6.41 -17.81
CA THR A 229 9.47 6.88 -17.12
C THR A 229 9.80 7.36 -15.72
N THR A 230 8.94 8.22 -15.18
CA THR A 230 9.01 8.64 -13.77
C THR A 230 7.71 8.32 -13.06
N SER A 231 7.74 8.36 -11.74
CA SER A 231 6.57 8.28 -10.87
C SER A 231 6.84 9.10 -9.62
N LYS A 232 5.79 9.48 -8.90
CA LYS A 232 5.92 10.21 -7.63
C LYS A 232 6.86 9.52 -6.64
N ASP A 233 6.86 8.18 -6.60
CA ASP A 233 7.78 7.44 -5.74
C ASP A 233 9.25 7.56 -6.17
N ILE A 234 9.52 7.51 -7.48
CA ILE A 234 10.88 7.69 -8.00
C ILE A 234 11.35 9.13 -7.72
N GLU A 235 10.48 10.12 -7.90
CA GLU A 235 10.75 11.53 -7.60
C GLU A 235 11.02 11.74 -6.09
N ALA A 236 10.23 11.13 -5.21
CA ALA A 236 10.47 11.18 -3.77
C ALA A 236 11.84 10.58 -3.40
N THR A 237 12.23 9.45 -4.03
CA THR A 237 13.57 8.89 -3.81
C THR A 237 14.69 9.82 -4.29
N GLN A 238 14.51 10.46 -5.47
CA GLN A 238 15.47 11.46 -5.95
C GLN A 238 15.60 12.63 -4.98
N ALA A 239 14.46 13.17 -4.50
CA ALA A 239 14.44 14.28 -3.55
C ALA A 239 15.14 13.93 -2.24
N CYS A 240 14.89 12.74 -1.68
CA CYS A 240 15.57 12.27 -0.48
C CYS A 240 17.08 12.12 -0.67
N LEU A 241 17.54 11.56 -1.80
CA LEU A 241 18.97 11.42 -2.10
C LEU A 241 19.63 12.79 -2.31
N GLN A 242 18.93 13.73 -2.93
CA GLN A 242 19.40 15.11 -3.06
C GLN A 242 19.48 15.83 -1.71
N ALA A 243 18.53 15.60 -0.81
CA ALA A 243 18.59 16.10 0.55
C ALA A 243 19.78 15.52 1.35
N LEU A 244 20.24 14.32 1.01
CA LEU A 244 21.45 13.70 1.56
C LEU A 244 22.74 14.17 0.90
N GLY A 245 22.67 14.96 -0.20
CA GLY A 245 23.83 15.57 -0.86
C GLY A 245 24.15 15.02 -2.25
N ALA A 246 23.39 14.07 -2.79
CA ALA A 246 23.54 13.67 -4.17
C ALA A 246 23.07 14.79 -5.12
N ARG A 247 23.69 14.90 -6.30
CA ARG A 247 23.19 15.78 -7.35
C ARG A 247 22.59 14.93 -8.48
N ILE A 248 21.29 15.10 -8.73
CA ILE A 248 20.56 14.30 -9.73
C ILE A 248 19.98 15.25 -10.76
N VAL A 249 20.35 15.06 -12.03
CA VAL A 249 19.89 15.87 -13.16
C VAL A 249 19.30 14.96 -14.23
N ARG A 250 18.05 15.21 -14.62
CA ARG A 250 17.40 14.52 -15.73
C ARG A 250 17.72 15.18 -17.07
N ARG A 251 18.16 14.38 -18.04
CA ARG A 251 18.39 14.78 -19.43
C ARG A 251 17.66 13.79 -20.35
N GLY A 252 16.43 14.11 -20.72
CA GLY A 252 15.56 13.20 -21.46
C GLY A 252 15.25 11.93 -20.65
N GLU A 253 15.65 10.76 -21.18
CA GLU A 253 15.46 9.47 -20.51
C GLU A 253 16.61 9.09 -19.57
N VAL A 254 17.63 9.93 -19.45
CA VAL A 254 18.80 9.65 -18.62
C VAL A 254 18.77 10.50 -17.34
N LEU A 255 19.00 9.85 -16.20
CA LEU A 255 19.28 10.49 -14.93
C LEU A 255 20.79 10.44 -14.69
N HIS A 256 21.42 11.60 -14.72
CA HIS A 256 22.83 11.75 -14.32
C HIS A 256 22.88 11.95 -12.81
N VAL A 257 23.63 11.10 -12.12
CA VAL A 257 23.74 11.10 -10.66
C VAL A 257 25.20 11.32 -10.26
N ASP A 258 25.48 12.48 -9.68
CA ASP A 258 26.73 12.72 -8.94
C ASP A 258 26.52 12.16 -7.51
N PRO A 259 27.43 11.31 -6.99
CA PRO A 259 27.26 10.65 -5.71
C PRO A 259 27.31 11.62 -4.53
N ILE A 260 26.86 11.13 -3.36
CA ILE A 260 26.96 11.86 -2.09
C ILE A 260 28.41 11.90 -1.68
N ASP A 261 28.93 13.11 -1.50
CA ASP A 261 30.25 13.28 -0.87
C ASP A 261 30.14 13.11 0.64
N ARG A 262 30.67 12.00 1.13
CA ARG A 262 30.64 11.67 2.56
C ARG A 262 31.52 12.59 3.41
N ALA A 263 32.51 13.22 2.81
CA ALA A 263 33.41 14.16 3.50
C ALA A 263 32.78 15.56 3.65
N GLU A 264 31.86 15.92 2.75
CA GLU A 264 31.16 17.20 2.75
C GLU A 264 29.76 17.12 3.38
N MET A 265 29.38 15.99 3.97
CA MET A 265 28.09 15.88 4.64
C MET A 265 28.02 16.89 5.80
N ALA A 266 27.29 17.98 5.58
CA ALA A 266 27.09 19.01 6.60
C ALA A 266 26.39 18.44 7.85
N GLU A 267 26.86 18.86 9.04
CA GLU A 267 26.17 18.57 10.29
C GLU A 267 24.80 19.25 10.31
N GLY A 268 23.77 18.55 10.76
CA GLY A 268 22.43 19.08 10.94
C GLY A 268 21.33 18.05 10.65
N VAL A 269 20.11 18.41 11.08
CA VAL A 269 18.91 17.61 10.81
C VAL A 269 18.50 17.82 9.35
N ARG A 270 18.29 16.73 8.61
CA ARG A 270 17.84 16.73 7.23
C ARG A 270 16.43 16.20 7.12
N VAL A 271 15.58 16.88 6.36
CA VAL A 271 14.22 16.40 6.11
C VAL A 271 14.25 15.52 4.86
N LEU A 272 13.89 14.25 5.02
CA LEU A 272 13.72 13.30 3.93
C LEU A 272 12.24 13.12 3.66
N ASP A 273 11.70 13.97 2.79
CA ASP A 273 10.30 13.88 2.39
C ASP A 273 10.07 12.69 1.45
N CYS A 274 9.56 11.62 2.02
CA CYS A 274 9.21 10.41 1.26
C CYS A 274 7.81 10.51 0.62
N CYS A 275 7.10 11.62 0.79
CA CYS A 275 5.71 11.76 0.38
C CYS A 275 4.87 10.54 0.81
N GLU A 276 4.03 10.03 -0.06
CA GLU A 276 3.23 8.81 0.18
C GLU A 276 3.99 7.50 -0.13
N SER A 277 5.27 7.59 -0.52
CA SER A 277 6.07 6.43 -0.95
C SER A 277 6.61 5.60 0.20
N GLY A 278 5.89 4.56 0.59
CA GLY A 278 6.39 3.57 1.55
C GLY A 278 7.64 2.81 1.10
N SER A 279 7.90 2.72 -0.21
CA SER A 279 9.13 2.15 -0.78
C SER A 279 10.32 3.06 -0.51
N THR A 280 10.16 4.37 -0.78
CA THR A 280 11.18 5.38 -0.51
C THR A 280 11.55 5.39 0.98
N LEU A 281 10.57 5.47 1.88
CA LEU A 281 10.81 5.45 3.32
C LEU A 281 11.64 4.22 3.75
N ARG A 282 11.26 3.03 3.28
CA ARG A 282 11.97 1.77 3.65
C ARG A 282 13.40 1.72 3.16
N PHE A 283 13.70 2.31 2.00
CA PHE A 283 15.05 2.33 1.46
C PHE A 283 15.88 3.47 2.06
N MET A 284 15.28 4.64 2.25
CA MET A 284 16.02 5.81 2.69
C MET A 284 16.38 5.77 4.18
N LEU A 285 15.56 5.15 5.03
CA LEU A 285 15.87 5.03 6.45
C LEU A 285 17.21 4.34 6.72
N PRO A 286 17.50 3.11 6.21
CA PRO A 286 18.81 2.49 6.40
C PRO A 286 19.95 3.24 5.69
N VAL A 287 19.70 3.91 4.55
CA VAL A 287 20.70 4.72 3.87
C VAL A 287 21.11 5.92 4.73
N ALA A 288 20.14 6.65 5.28
CA ALA A 288 20.41 7.77 6.17
C ALA A 288 21.18 7.32 7.43
N CYS A 289 20.79 6.20 8.05
CA CYS A 289 21.49 5.62 9.18
C CYS A 289 22.95 5.23 8.83
N ALA A 290 23.16 4.61 7.67
CA ALA A 290 24.50 4.20 7.22
C ALA A 290 25.42 5.39 6.91
N LEU A 291 24.85 6.51 6.51
CA LEU A 291 25.58 7.77 6.26
C LEU A 291 25.78 8.60 7.56
N GLY A 292 25.22 8.16 8.69
CA GLY A 292 25.27 8.92 9.95
C GLY A 292 24.43 10.20 9.91
N ALA A 293 23.48 10.31 8.99
CA ALA A 293 22.63 11.48 8.88
C ALA A 293 21.58 11.52 9.99
N HIS A 294 21.42 12.66 10.65
CA HIS A 294 20.29 12.95 11.52
C HIS A 294 19.11 13.41 10.64
N ALA A 295 18.10 12.55 10.51
CA ALA A 295 16.91 12.78 9.67
C ALA A 295 15.61 12.73 10.48
#